data_6abba0f7b80c6965e6c9a3ba9fbf45f3
#
_entry.id   6abba0f7b80c6965e6c9a3ba9fbf45f3
#
_cell.length_a   1.000
_cell.length_b   1.000
_cell.length_c   1.000
_cell.angle_alpha   90.00
_cell.angle_beta   90.00
_cell.angle_gamma   90.00
#
_symmetry.space_group_name_H-M   'P 1'
#
loop_
_entity.id
_entity.type
_entity.pdbx_description
1 polymer ?
#
loop_
_entity_poly.entity_id
_entity_poly.type
_entity_poly.pdbx_seq_one_letter_code
_entity_poly.pdbx_strand_id
1 'polypeptide(L)'
;MSWQCRFMRFLWMLLPLLACNTPSFEFSGVPAQRVIVGKSVFNVRMVGDRAEAIRINREWAPSLNYTAARFARAFEAASGCKLRPYSMQGDQVVMQARLKCDIPRRSNPLPQRRSLDCSIFETTPGVMICDEIYPVAVPSG
;
A
#
# COMPACT_ATOMS: atom_id res chain seq x y z
N MET A 1 38.16 2.66 -32.98
CA MET A 1 37.16 1.68 -32.56
C MET A 1 37.02 1.62 -31.03
N SER A 2 37.08 2.69 -30.28
CA SER A 2 37.03 2.65 -28.81
C SER A 2 35.95 3.57 -28.16
N TRP A 3 35.16 4.27 -28.95
CA TRP A 3 34.15 5.21 -28.40
C TRP A 3 32.78 4.57 -28.15
N GLN A 4 32.45 3.49 -28.89
CA GLN A 4 31.16 2.78 -28.70
C GLN A 4 31.08 1.98 -27.40
N CYS A 5 32.18 1.46 -26.87
CA CYS A 5 32.18 0.74 -25.58
C CYS A 5 31.94 1.61 -24.34
N ARG A 6 32.24 2.92 -24.39
CA ARG A 6 32.03 3.82 -23.25
C ARG A 6 30.57 4.25 -23.10
N PHE A 7 29.83 4.39 -24.21
CA PHE A 7 28.40 4.72 -24.17
C PHE A 7 27.54 3.56 -23.66
N MET A 8 27.93 2.31 -24.00
CA MET A 8 27.18 1.12 -23.55
C MET A 8 27.33 0.87 -22.04
N ARG A 9 28.42 1.28 -21.42
CA ARG A 9 28.61 1.18 -19.97
C ARG A 9 27.74 2.18 -19.16
N PHE A 10 27.45 3.34 -19.72
CA PHE A 10 26.56 4.34 -19.08
C PHE A 10 25.08 3.97 -19.19
N LEU A 11 24.68 3.24 -20.24
CA LEU A 11 23.29 2.81 -20.43
C LEU A 11 22.88 1.74 -19.39
N TRP A 12 23.82 0.92 -18.92
CA TRP A 12 23.56 -0.09 -17.88
C TRP A 12 23.40 0.51 -16.47
N MET A 13 23.88 1.69 -16.22
CA MET A 13 23.74 2.38 -14.92
C MET A 13 22.38 3.07 -14.75
N LEU A 14 21.62 3.25 -15.82
CA LEU A 14 20.30 3.91 -15.79
C LEU A 14 19.12 2.93 -15.57
N LEU A 15 19.34 1.62 -15.63
CA LEU A 15 18.29 0.60 -15.45
C LEU A 15 17.71 0.46 -14.03
N PRO A 16 18.43 0.71 -12.92
CA PRO A 16 17.85 0.49 -11.58
C PRO A 16 16.88 1.54 -11.09
N LEU A 17 16.65 2.64 -11.82
CA LEU A 17 15.80 3.74 -11.35
C LEU A 17 14.29 3.53 -11.53
N LEU A 18 13.87 2.46 -12.19
CA LEU A 18 12.44 2.16 -12.45
C LEU A 18 11.79 1.24 -11.39
N ALA A 19 12.52 0.84 -10.35
CA ALA A 19 12.08 -0.19 -9.40
C ALA A 19 11.17 0.30 -8.26
N CYS A 20 10.86 1.61 -8.15
CA CYS A 20 10.18 2.16 -6.97
C CYS A 20 8.71 1.75 -6.77
N ASN A 21 8.11 0.98 -7.67
CA ASN A 21 6.72 0.49 -7.52
C ASN A 21 6.58 -0.95 -8.05
N THR A 22 7.64 -1.74 -7.94
CA THR A 22 7.63 -3.13 -8.38
C THR A 22 7.02 -3.99 -7.28
N PRO A 23 5.89 -4.67 -7.53
CA PRO A 23 5.33 -5.62 -6.58
C PRO A 23 6.24 -6.85 -6.45
N SER A 24 6.09 -7.57 -5.35
CA SER A 24 6.75 -8.86 -5.20
C SER A 24 6.24 -9.85 -6.26
N PHE A 25 7.01 -10.91 -6.50
CA PHE A 25 6.73 -11.87 -7.60
C PHE A 25 5.30 -12.42 -7.56
N GLU A 26 4.79 -12.71 -6.37
CA GLU A 26 3.44 -13.25 -6.16
C GLU A 26 2.33 -12.30 -6.61
N PHE A 27 2.56 -10.98 -6.49
CA PHE A 27 1.61 -9.93 -6.86
C PHE A 27 1.91 -9.31 -8.23
N SER A 28 2.88 -9.87 -8.95
CA SER A 28 3.24 -9.41 -10.30
C SER A 28 2.08 -9.66 -11.27
N GLY A 29 1.77 -8.64 -12.09
CA GLY A 29 0.64 -8.72 -13.03
C GLY A 29 -0.75 -8.54 -12.40
N VAL A 30 -0.85 -8.44 -11.07
CA VAL A 30 -2.13 -8.16 -10.39
C VAL A 30 -2.41 -6.66 -10.42
N PRO A 31 -3.60 -6.22 -10.88
CA PRO A 31 -3.95 -4.81 -10.88
C PRO A 31 -3.97 -4.25 -9.46
N ALA A 32 -3.38 -3.06 -9.30
CA ALA A 32 -3.34 -2.37 -8.03
C ALA A 32 -4.59 -1.53 -7.81
N GLN A 33 -5.17 -1.64 -6.61
CA GLN A 33 -6.17 -0.70 -6.14
C GLN A 33 -5.48 0.43 -5.37
N ARG A 34 -5.70 1.67 -5.78
CA ARG A 34 -5.14 2.83 -5.09
C ARG A 34 -6.02 3.21 -3.91
N VAL A 35 -5.40 3.36 -2.74
CA VAL A 35 -6.06 3.76 -1.48
C VAL A 35 -5.28 4.88 -0.84
N ILE A 36 -5.98 5.88 -0.32
CA ILE A 36 -5.41 6.99 0.44
C ILE A 36 -5.85 6.83 1.89
N VAL A 37 -4.88 6.83 2.81
CA VAL A 37 -5.11 6.80 4.26
C VAL A 37 -4.34 7.95 4.90
N GLY A 38 -5.04 8.95 5.37
CA GLY A 38 -4.42 10.19 5.83
C GLY A 38 -3.58 10.83 4.72
N LYS A 39 -2.29 11.04 4.97
CA LYS A 39 -1.35 11.57 3.96
C LYS A 39 -0.56 10.49 3.19
N SER A 40 -0.81 9.21 3.43
CA SER A 40 -0.15 8.12 2.72
C SER A 40 -1.00 7.61 1.56
N VAL A 41 -0.36 7.35 0.42
CA VAL A 41 -0.99 6.78 -0.78
C VAL A 41 -0.42 5.38 -1.01
N PHE A 42 -1.31 4.40 -1.11
CA PHE A 42 -0.95 2.99 -1.26
C PHE A 42 -1.48 2.42 -2.57
N ASN A 43 -0.68 1.57 -3.21
CA ASN A 43 -1.12 0.64 -4.22
C ASN A 43 -1.29 -0.73 -3.58
N VAL A 44 -2.53 -1.20 -3.43
CA VAL A 44 -2.87 -2.47 -2.79
C VAL A 44 -3.16 -3.51 -3.86
N ARG A 45 -2.55 -4.69 -3.76
CA ARG A 45 -2.79 -5.86 -4.61
C ARG A 45 -3.21 -7.03 -3.75
N MET A 46 -4.06 -7.90 -4.30
CA MET A 46 -4.61 -9.01 -3.54
C MET A 46 -4.62 -10.28 -4.36
N VAL A 47 -4.15 -11.38 -3.76
CA VAL A 47 -4.16 -12.73 -4.33
C VAL A 47 -4.70 -13.69 -3.27
N GLY A 48 -5.90 -14.22 -3.49
CA GLY A 48 -6.56 -15.05 -2.49
C GLY A 48 -6.79 -14.32 -1.16
N ASP A 49 -6.23 -14.85 -0.08
CA ASP A 49 -6.26 -14.26 1.26
C ASP A 49 -5.03 -13.40 1.58
N ARG A 50 -4.11 -13.24 0.62
CA ARG A 50 -2.89 -12.43 0.78
C ARG A 50 -3.03 -11.08 0.12
N ALA A 51 -2.49 -10.07 0.75
CA ALA A 51 -2.45 -8.71 0.23
C ALA A 51 -1.04 -8.13 0.34
N GLU A 52 -0.67 -7.31 -0.63
CA GLU A 52 0.52 -6.48 -0.61
C GLU A 52 0.13 -5.02 -0.84
N ALA A 53 0.64 -4.12 -0.03
CA ALA A 53 0.49 -2.70 -0.22
C ALA A 53 1.86 -2.04 -0.37
N ILE A 54 2.01 -1.21 -1.39
CA ILE A 54 3.20 -0.41 -1.64
C ILE A 54 2.82 1.05 -1.47
N ARG A 55 3.50 1.74 -0.55
CA ARG A 55 3.34 3.18 -0.39
C ARG A 55 4.08 3.92 -1.50
N ILE A 56 3.37 4.75 -2.25
CA ILE A 56 3.90 5.39 -3.47
C ILE A 56 4.19 6.89 -3.33
N ASN A 57 3.85 7.49 -2.20
CA ASN A 57 4.18 8.89 -1.95
C ASN A 57 5.36 9.05 -0.99
N ARG A 58 6.04 10.18 -1.12
CA ARG A 58 7.12 10.56 -0.19
C ARG A 58 6.51 11.04 1.13
N GLU A 59 7.08 10.58 2.23
CA GLU A 59 6.76 11.03 3.57
C GLU A 59 8.06 11.19 4.36
N TRP A 60 8.24 12.35 5.01
CA TRP A 60 9.44 12.62 5.76
C TRP A 60 9.42 11.84 7.08
N ALA A 61 10.50 11.10 7.35
CA ALA A 61 10.73 10.36 8.59
C ALA A 61 9.49 9.60 9.15
N PRO A 62 8.85 8.71 8.36
CA PRO A 62 7.72 7.94 8.87
C PRO A 62 8.18 6.97 9.95
N SER A 63 7.48 6.90 11.09
CA SER A 63 7.72 5.84 12.06
C SER A 63 7.04 4.55 11.58
N LEU A 64 7.66 3.40 11.84
CA LEU A 64 7.10 2.10 11.43
C LEU A 64 5.73 1.85 12.06
N ASN A 65 5.56 2.13 13.36
CA ASN A 65 4.30 1.90 14.06
C ASN A 65 3.15 2.72 13.46
N TYR A 66 3.41 3.99 13.14
CA TYR A 66 2.41 4.86 12.54
C TYR A 66 2.06 4.44 11.10
N THR A 67 3.07 4.04 10.35
CA THR A 67 2.89 3.56 8.97
C THR A 67 2.18 2.21 8.93
N ALA A 68 2.49 1.31 9.87
CA ALA A 68 1.84 0.00 9.97
C ALA A 68 0.33 0.12 10.20
N ALA A 69 -0.11 1.05 11.05
CA ALA A 69 -1.54 1.31 11.26
C ALA A 69 -2.24 1.79 9.98
N ARG A 70 -1.57 2.61 9.16
CA ARG A 70 -2.11 3.05 7.87
C ARG A 70 -2.15 1.93 6.83
N PHE A 71 -1.14 1.04 6.81
CA PHE A 71 -1.17 -0.15 5.97
C PHE A 71 -2.36 -1.05 6.34
N ALA A 72 -2.59 -1.27 7.64
CA ALA A 72 -3.73 -2.06 8.11
C ALA A 72 -5.06 -1.52 7.55
N ARG A 73 -5.27 -0.22 7.67
CA ARG A 73 -6.47 0.44 7.13
C ARG A 73 -6.54 0.38 5.60
N ALA A 74 -5.41 0.53 4.92
CA ALA A 74 -5.37 0.41 3.46
C ALA A 74 -5.79 -0.99 2.99
N PHE A 75 -5.34 -2.05 3.67
CA PHE A 75 -5.77 -3.40 3.39
C PHE A 75 -7.26 -3.61 3.62
N GLU A 76 -7.79 -3.14 4.73
CA GLU A 76 -9.22 -3.25 5.05
C GLU A 76 -10.08 -2.45 4.07
N ALA A 77 -9.66 -1.22 3.73
CA ALA A 77 -10.36 -0.39 2.77
C ALA A 77 -10.38 -0.98 1.35
N ALA A 78 -9.25 -1.58 0.92
CA ALA A 78 -9.16 -2.20 -0.40
C ALA A 78 -9.92 -3.52 -0.50
N SER A 79 -9.91 -4.34 0.58
CA SER A 79 -10.44 -5.69 0.56
C SER A 79 -11.86 -5.82 1.07
N GLY A 80 -12.28 -4.93 1.97
CA GLY A 80 -13.49 -5.10 2.78
C GLY A 80 -13.38 -6.22 3.81
N CYS A 81 -12.18 -6.79 4.00
CA CYS A 81 -11.91 -7.91 4.91
C CYS A 81 -11.12 -7.42 6.12
N LYS A 82 -11.18 -8.15 7.22
CA LYS A 82 -10.35 -7.88 8.39
C LYS A 82 -8.95 -8.48 8.22
N LEU A 83 -7.96 -7.85 8.82
CA LEU A 83 -6.63 -8.41 8.92
C LEU A 83 -6.59 -9.59 9.88
N ARG A 84 -5.81 -10.62 9.54
CA ARG A 84 -5.45 -11.66 10.52
C ARG A 84 -4.45 -11.06 11.52
N PRO A 85 -4.66 -11.26 12.82
CA PRO A 85 -3.72 -10.80 13.85
C PRO A 85 -2.28 -11.27 13.54
N TYR A 86 -1.32 -10.42 13.80
CA TYR A 86 0.12 -10.68 13.64
C TYR A 86 0.58 -11.13 12.24
N SER A 87 -0.22 -10.90 11.21
CA SER A 87 0.10 -11.33 9.83
C SER A 87 0.85 -10.30 9.01
N MET A 88 0.97 -9.07 9.49
CA MET A 88 1.67 -8.00 8.77
C MET A 88 3.18 -8.20 8.83
N GLN A 89 3.82 -8.17 7.66
CA GLN A 89 5.28 -8.31 7.48
C GLN A 89 5.75 -7.33 6.42
N GLY A 90 6.83 -6.63 6.70
CA GLY A 90 7.39 -5.66 5.77
C GLY A 90 8.01 -4.46 6.46
N ASP A 91 8.10 -3.37 5.72
CA ASP A 91 8.71 -2.12 6.17
C ASP A 91 7.77 -0.91 5.97
N GLN A 92 8.32 0.30 6.01
CA GLN A 92 7.56 1.54 5.85
C GLN A 92 7.13 1.81 4.40
N VAL A 93 7.63 1.05 3.43
CA VAL A 93 7.35 1.23 1.99
C VAL A 93 6.50 0.10 1.46
N VAL A 94 6.82 -1.15 1.82
CA VAL A 94 6.13 -2.35 1.36
C VAL A 94 5.68 -3.18 2.56
N MET A 95 4.42 -3.51 2.60
CA MET A 95 3.81 -4.34 3.64
C MET A 95 2.98 -5.45 3.00
N GLN A 96 3.14 -6.67 3.50
CA GLN A 96 2.29 -7.80 3.16
C GLN A 96 1.47 -8.22 4.37
N ALA A 97 0.27 -8.76 4.13
CA ALA A 97 -0.63 -9.21 5.18
C ALA A 97 -1.51 -10.36 4.72
N ARG A 98 -2.06 -11.10 5.67
CA ARG A 98 -3.14 -12.07 5.42
C ARG A 98 -4.47 -11.50 5.87
N LEU A 99 -5.48 -11.72 5.06
CA LEU A 99 -6.84 -11.25 5.27
C LEU A 99 -7.71 -12.38 5.79
N LYS A 100 -8.71 -12.02 6.57
CA LYS A 100 -9.82 -12.89 6.96
C LYS A 100 -11.09 -12.31 6.36
N CYS A 101 -11.56 -12.95 5.27
CA CYS A 101 -12.76 -12.55 4.57
C CYS A 101 -13.88 -13.51 4.98
N ASP A 102 -14.78 -13.06 5.82
CA ASP A 102 -15.94 -13.85 6.28
C ASP A 102 -17.10 -13.84 5.26
N ILE A 103 -16.97 -13.09 4.15
CA ILE A 103 -17.98 -12.93 3.11
C ILE A 103 -17.36 -13.25 1.76
N PRO A 104 -18.01 -14.01 0.86
CA PRO A 104 -17.57 -14.16 -0.50
C PRO A 104 -17.44 -12.77 -1.13
N ARG A 105 -16.26 -12.50 -1.71
CA ARG A 105 -15.86 -11.21 -2.28
C ARG A 105 -16.94 -10.71 -3.24
N ARG A 106 -17.82 -9.82 -2.79
CA ARG A 106 -18.63 -9.02 -3.70
C ARG A 106 -17.69 -8.02 -4.35
N SER A 107 -17.54 -8.10 -5.65
CA SER A 107 -16.86 -7.11 -6.49
C SER A 107 -17.71 -5.81 -6.62
N ASN A 108 -18.22 -5.31 -5.51
CA ASN A 108 -18.89 -4.03 -5.51
C ASN A 108 -17.84 -2.94 -5.29
N PRO A 109 -17.83 -1.90 -6.12
CA PRO A 109 -17.05 -0.71 -5.83
C PRO A 109 -17.47 -0.21 -4.44
N LEU A 110 -16.49 0.01 -3.58
CA LEU A 110 -16.69 0.58 -2.25
C LEU A 110 -17.50 1.88 -2.40
N PRO A 111 -18.57 2.08 -1.61
CA PRO A 111 -19.27 3.34 -1.61
C PRO A 111 -18.28 4.43 -1.24
N GLN A 112 -18.23 5.51 -2.03
CA GLN A 112 -17.41 6.69 -1.78
C GLN A 112 -17.93 7.47 -0.54
N ARG A 113 -17.99 6.82 0.60
CA ARG A 113 -18.23 7.51 1.86
C ARG A 113 -16.89 7.98 2.42
N ARG A 114 -16.78 9.27 2.66
CA ARG A 114 -15.77 9.81 3.55
C ARG A 114 -15.99 9.16 4.92
N SER A 115 -15.15 8.23 5.29
CA SER A 115 -15.13 7.71 6.64
C SER A 115 -13.93 8.32 7.36
N LEU A 116 -14.21 9.00 8.46
CA LEU A 116 -13.19 9.41 9.42
C LEU A 116 -12.97 8.22 10.33
N ASP A 117 -11.78 7.67 10.33
CA ASP A 117 -11.38 6.66 11.29
C ASP A 117 -10.45 7.32 12.32
N CYS A 118 -10.90 7.32 13.56
CA CYS A 118 -10.19 7.96 14.66
C CYS A 118 -9.61 6.90 15.57
N SER A 119 -8.30 6.94 15.80
CA SER A 119 -7.60 6.06 16.74
C SER A 119 -7.01 6.85 17.89
N ILE A 120 -7.16 6.31 19.09
CA ILE A 120 -6.54 6.85 20.31
C ILE A 120 -5.13 6.29 20.39
N PHE A 121 -4.13 7.16 20.47
CA PHE A 121 -2.74 6.75 20.68
C PHE A 121 -2.52 6.48 22.17
N GLU A 122 -2.21 5.23 22.53
CA GLU A 122 -1.94 4.85 23.92
C GLU A 122 -0.70 5.52 24.54
N THR A 123 0.22 6.02 23.70
CA THR A 123 1.48 6.65 24.17
C THR A 123 1.31 8.11 24.61
N THR A 124 0.19 8.76 24.28
CA THR A 124 -0.06 10.15 24.69
C THR A 124 -1.54 10.28 25.06
N PRO A 125 -1.87 10.28 26.37
CA PRO A 125 -3.26 10.40 26.82
C PRO A 125 -3.92 11.68 26.28
N GLY A 126 -5.07 11.52 25.64
CA GLY A 126 -5.89 12.64 25.15
C GLY A 126 -5.61 13.07 23.71
N VAL A 127 -4.71 12.42 22.97
CA VAL A 127 -4.52 12.69 21.54
C VAL A 127 -5.29 11.68 20.70
N MET A 128 -6.30 12.17 19.99
CA MET A 128 -7.05 11.42 18.98
C MET A 128 -6.57 11.86 17.59
N ILE A 129 -6.10 10.91 16.79
CA ILE A 129 -5.74 11.17 15.40
C ILE A 129 -6.84 10.58 14.52
N CYS A 130 -7.46 11.43 13.73
CA CYS A 130 -8.49 11.04 12.75
C CYS A 130 -7.89 11.15 11.35
N ASP A 131 -7.83 10.03 10.64
CA ASP A 131 -7.39 9.97 9.26
C ASP A 131 -8.60 9.80 8.33
N GLU A 132 -8.63 10.56 7.25
CA GLU A 132 -9.66 10.45 6.22
C GLU A 132 -9.27 9.37 5.20
N ILE A 133 -10.16 8.41 4.97
CA ILE A 133 -9.93 7.30 4.04
C ILE A 133 -10.71 7.54 2.76
N TYR A 134 -10.01 7.66 1.64
CA TYR A 134 -10.60 7.79 0.30
C TYR A 134 -10.24 6.57 -0.55
N PRO A 135 -11.20 5.73 -0.94
CA PRO A 135 -10.97 4.83 -2.06
C PRO A 135 -10.94 5.66 -3.35
N VAL A 136 -9.82 5.67 -4.04
CA VAL A 136 -9.70 6.30 -5.35
C VAL A 136 -10.19 5.30 -6.39
N ALA A 137 -11.31 5.61 -7.04
CA ALA A 137 -11.75 4.86 -8.21
C ALA A 137 -10.67 4.97 -9.29
N VAL A 138 -10.10 3.84 -9.71
CA VAL A 138 -9.25 3.77 -10.89
C VAL A 138 -10.18 3.80 -12.09
N PRO A 139 -10.07 4.77 -13.02
CA PRO A 139 -10.84 4.71 -14.25
C PRO A 139 -10.45 3.43 -14.99
N SER A 140 -11.45 2.60 -15.26
CA SER A 140 -11.34 1.45 -16.16
C SER A 140 -11.04 1.99 -17.55
N GLY A 141 -9.77 1.89 -17.99
CA GLY A 141 -9.38 2.09 -19.38
C GLY A 141 -9.69 0.87 -20.22
#